data_6629ba8c65ab0c7d0da0772a30fba7d7
#
_entry.id   6629ba8c65ab0c7d0da0772a30fba7d7
#
_cell.length_a   1.000
_cell.length_b   1.000
_cell.length_c   1.000
_cell.angle_alpha   90.00
_cell.angle_beta   90.00
_cell.angle_gamma   90.00
#
_symmetry.space_group_name_H-M   'P 1'
#
loop_
_entity.id
_entity.type
_entity.pdbx_description
1 polymer ?
#
loop_
_entity_poly.entity_id
_entity_poly.type
_entity_poly.pdbx_seq_one_letter_code
_entity_poly.pdbx_strand_id
1 'polypeptide(L)'
;MKSIFSVSTLIVVLVLGVLSANAQNPDFPWPEGKKMAISLSFDDARASNPDPGATLLNEYGVKATFYVVPASMERNIEGWKMVVETGHEIGNHTLNHPCTGNFGWSRSEALEDYTLNRMRKELMDTNDEVERLLGVRPEVFAYPCGLSFVGKGEETQSYVPLISEMFLSGRGWKDEAPVDPYYADMAQLTGMEMDNMTFEEILPLIEAAGKDRKWLVLAGHENGTEGNQTTYLSMLRKLCEYANDPANGVWIAPVGTVAKYVNEKREEMKGSLNIPGITRVAVNETVHLPAEKAKGIGPDIQYMPEWNAFGWFTAKDRVEWDLDLPKKGAYEVWMEWSVSDEEAGKPFIITSGTQTLQGQVKPSGSWETFKKIKVGKLSLEEDYNNIIVAAGKEFEQGALMDLKSLILVPIIE
;
A
#
# COMPACT_ATOMS: atom_id res chain seq x y z
N MET A 1 -32.69 7.39 -67.86
CA MET A 1 -32.25 7.96 -66.55
C MET A 1 -32.70 7.02 -65.45
N LYS A 2 -31.84 6.15 -64.92
CA LYS A 2 -32.15 5.28 -63.78
C LYS A 2 -31.31 5.81 -62.57
N SER A 3 -32.05 6.29 -61.58
CA SER A 3 -31.48 6.76 -60.30
C SER A 3 -31.15 5.55 -59.44
N ILE A 4 -29.89 5.49 -59.01
CA ILE A 4 -29.40 4.48 -58.04
C ILE A 4 -29.36 5.17 -56.67
N PHE A 5 -30.24 4.78 -55.75
CA PHE A 5 -30.18 5.16 -54.33
C PHE A 5 -29.19 4.23 -53.61
N SER A 6 -28.10 4.82 -53.12
CA SER A 6 -27.15 4.14 -52.24
C SER A 6 -27.65 4.27 -50.80
N VAL A 7 -27.95 3.14 -50.16
CA VAL A 7 -28.28 3.07 -48.73
C VAL A 7 -26.99 2.83 -47.97
N SER A 8 -26.48 3.86 -47.31
CA SER A 8 -25.34 3.72 -46.37
C SER A 8 -25.85 3.21 -45.02
N THR A 9 -25.53 1.96 -44.72
CA THR A 9 -25.79 1.35 -43.40
C THR A 9 -24.78 1.84 -42.42
N LEU A 10 -25.20 2.65 -41.47
CA LEU A 10 -24.39 3.14 -40.33
C LEU A 10 -24.34 2.02 -39.28
N ILE A 11 -23.19 1.34 -39.16
CA ILE A 11 -22.94 0.38 -38.08
C ILE A 11 -22.54 1.17 -36.84
N VAL A 12 -23.47 1.31 -35.90
CA VAL A 12 -23.18 1.83 -34.56
C VAL A 12 -22.58 0.68 -33.74
N VAL A 13 -21.26 0.69 -33.53
CA VAL A 13 -20.58 -0.21 -32.60
C VAL A 13 -20.82 0.33 -31.19
N LEU A 14 -21.77 -0.27 -30.49
CA LEU A 14 -21.95 -0.04 -29.04
C LEU A 14 -20.79 -0.74 -28.32
N VAL A 15 -19.79 0.03 -27.91
CA VAL A 15 -18.78 -0.44 -26.94
C VAL A 15 -19.45 -0.44 -25.56
N LEU A 16 -20.02 -1.57 -25.18
CA LEU A 16 -20.42 -1.84 -23.81
C LEU A 16 -19.12 -1.96 -22.97
N GLY A 17 -18.74 -0.86 -22.32
CA GLY A 17 -17.76 -0.91 -21.27
C GLY A 17 -18.32 -1.78 -20.14
N VAL A 18 -17.74 -2.96 -19.96
CA VAL A 18 -17.97 -3.79 -18.77
C VAL A 18 -17.35 -3.03 -17.61
N LEU A 19 -18.14 -2.26 -16.90
CA LEU A 19 -17.79 -1.76 -15.58
C LEU A 19 -17.76 -3.00 -14.67
N SER A 20 -16.56 -3.52 -14.42
CA SER A 20 -16.36 -4.46 -13.33
C SER A 20 -16.74 -3.71 -12.05
N ALA A 21 -17.85 -4.08 -11.45
CA ALA A 21 -18.19 -3.65 -10.10
C ALA A 21 -17.24 -4.41 -9.15
N ASN A 22 -16.01 -3.91 -9.01
CA ASN A 22 -15.20 -4.30 -7.87
C ASN A 22 -15.98 -3.82 -6.64
N ALA A 23 -16.23 -4.72 -5.69
CA ALA A 23 -16.73 -4.34 -4.38
C ALA A 23 -15.77 -3.29 -3.83
N GLN A 24 -16.21 -2.04 -3.80
CA GLN A 24 -15.38 -0.95 -3.33
C GLN A 24 -15.25 -1.11 -1.82
N ASN A 25 -14.02 -1.21 -1.31
CA ASN A 25 -13.78 -1.14 0.12
C ASN A 25 -14.50 0.08 0.71
N PRO A 26 -15.03 -0.02 1.93
CA PRO A 26 -15.66 1.13 2.59
C PRO A 26 -14.67 2.29 2.69
N ASP A 27 -15.16 3.50 2.88
CA ASP A 27 -14.32 4.66 3.14
C ASP A 27 -13.37 4.40 4.32
N PHE A 28 -12.09 4.74 4.19
CA PHE A 28 -11.13 4.57 5.29
C PHE A 28 -11.60 5.38 6.52
N PRO A 29 -11.65 4.78 7.72
CA PRO A 29 -12.19 5.41 8.93
C PRO A 29 -11.16 6.37 9.56
N TRP A 30 -10.91 7.51 8.92
CA TRP A 30 -10.12 8.58 9.51
C TRP A 30 -10.72 9.06 10.84
N PRO A 31 -9.98 9.77 11.70
CA PRO A 31 -10.53 10.33 12.93
C PRO A 31 -11.83 11.11 12.69
N GLU A 32 -12.70 11.21 13.72
CA GLU A 32 -14.01 11.84 13.61
C GLU A 32 -13.96 13.21 12.93
N GLY A 33 -14.85 13.42 11.97
CA GLY A 33 -14.92 14.65 11.17
C GLY A 33 -13.82 14.81 10.10
N LYS A 34 -12.94 13.82 9.93
CA LYS A 34 -11.84 13.86 8.95
C LYS A 34 -12.16 13.02 7.72
N LYS A 35 -11.66 13.46 6.56
CA LYS A 35 -11.82 12.79 5.26
C LYS A 35 -10.51 12.23 4.75
N MET A 36 -9.39 12.79 5.17
CA MET A 36 -8.05 12.45 4.72
C MET A 36 -7.02 12.78 5.79
N ALA A 37 -5.80 12.27 5.62
CA ALA A 37 -4.64 12.73 6.39
C ALA A 37 -3.66 13.51 5.51
N ILE A 38 -2.97 14.49 6.11
CA ILE A 38 -1.78 15.14 5.54
C ILE A 38 -0.63 14.98 6.53
N SER A 39 0.54 14.59 6.04
CA SER A 39 1.79 14.68 6.79
C SER A 39 2.77 15.58 6.08
N LEU A 40 3.32 16.54 6.81
CA LEU A 40 4.43 17.38 6.34
C LEU A 40 5.74 16.74 6.77
N SER A 41 6.68 16.60 5.84
CA SER A 41 8.00 16.04 6.14
C SER A 41 9.10 16.87 5.48
N PHE A 42 10.25 16.96 6.17
CA PHE A 42 11.39 17.75 5.74
C PHE A 42 12.67 16.93 5.86
N ASP A 43 13.52 16.97 4.85
CA ASP A 43 14.73 16.17 4.75
C ASP A 43 16.01 16.93 5.07
N ASP A 44 17.11 16.20 5.31
CA ASP A 44 18.50 16.67 5.44
C ASP A 44 18.85 17.44 6.70
N ALA A 45 17.94 17.68 7.62
CA ALA A 45 18.17 18.56 8.77
C ALA A 45 18.72 19.94 8.36
N ARG A 46 18.03 20.60 7.42
CA ARG A 46 18.42 21.91 6.91
C ARG A 46 18.37 22.98 8.00
N ALA A 47 19.22 24.01 7.86
CA ALA A 47 19.36 25.06 8.89
C ALA A 47 18.04 25.83 9.15
N SER A 48 17.18 25.96 8.15
CA SER A 48 15.88 26.63 8.23
C SER A 48 14.76 25.77 8.81
N ASN A 49 14.97 24.47 9.04
CA ASN A 49 13.92 23.60 9.56
C ASN A 49 13.53 23.94 11.02
N PRO A 50 14.46 24.12 11.99
CA PRO A 50 14.08 24.56 13.32
C PRO A 50 13.46 25.97 13.31
N ASP A 51 14.09 26.92 12.63
CA ASP A 51 13.62 28.29 12.49
C ASP A 51 13.99 28.84 11.09
N PRO A 52 13.02 29.28 10.29
CA PRO A 52 11.61 29.60 10.62
C PRO A 52 10.63 28.41 10.49
N GLY A 53 11.04 27.21 10.03
CA GLY A 53 10.13 26.12 9.69
C GLY A 53 9.25 25.65 10.85
N ALA A 54 9.83 24.99 11.86
CA ALA A 54 9.08 24.48 13.01
C ALA A 54 8.43 25.60 13.82
N THR A 55 9.06 26.78 13.89
CA THR A 55 8.50 27.98 14.54
C THR A 55 7.16 28.34 13.90
N LEU A 56 7.06 28.43 12.57
CA LEU A 56 5.79 28.70 11.87
C LEU A 56 4.76 27.61 12.13
N LEU A 57 5.13 26.32 12.02
CA LEU A 57 4.20 25.23 12.24
C LEU A 57 3.63 25.23 13.67
N ASN A 58 4.45 25.59 14.67
CA ASN A 58 4.03 25.75 16.06
C ASN A 58 3.00 26.87 16.26
N GLU A 59 3.07 27.97 15.51
CA GLU A 59 2.06 29.04 15.54
C GLU A 59 0.66 28.53 15.22
N TYR A 60 0.56 27.49 14.35
CA TYR A 60 -0.70 26.86 13.94
C TYR A 60 -1.04 25.57 14.70
N GLY A 61 -0.20 25.18 15.66
CA GLY A 61 -0.38 23.90 16.39
C GLY A 61 -0.13 22.66 15.52
N VAL A 62 0.47 22.81 14.34
CA VAL A 62 0.77 21.72 13.40
C VAL A 62 2.11 21.09 13.76
N LYS A 63 2.17 19.75 13.67
CA LYS A 63 3.40 18.98 13.87
C LYS A 63 3.80 18.29 12.57
N ALA A 64 5.11 18.26 12.30
CA ALA A 64 5.71 17.68 11.11
C ALA A 64 6.74 16.59 11.50
N THR A 65 7.22 15.86 10.51
CA THR A 65 8.33 14.91 10.63
C THR A 65 9.57 15.52 9.99
N PHE A 66 10.69 15.50 10.71
CA PHE A 66 11.99 15.92 10.19
C PHE A 66 12.91 14.72 10.07
N TYR A 67 13.28 14.35 8.85
CA TYR A 67 14.22 13.27 8.57
C TYR A 67 15.64 13.84 8.57
N VAL A 68 16.40 13.45 9.59
CA VAL A 68 17.65 14.14 9.92
C VAL A 68 18.90 13.38 9.53
N VAL A 69 19.91 14.12 9.05
CA VAL A 69 21.29 13.71 8.91
C VAL A 69 22.06 14.27 10.11
N PRO A 70 22.62 13.45 11.00
CA PRO A 70 23.23 13.90 12.28
C PRO A 70 24.24 15.03 12.13
N ALA A 71 25.16 14.95 11.16
CA ALA A 71 26.18 15.97 10.95
C ALA A 71 25.61 17.35 10.57
N SER A 72 24.43 17.40 9.93
CA SER A 72 23.72 18.65 9.65
C SER A 72 23.05 19.19 10.89
N MET A 73 22.50 18.30 11.72
CA MET A 73 21.79 18.62 12.96
C MET A 73 22.71 19.24 14.03
N GLU A 74 23.95 18.74 14.16
CA GLU A 74 24.93 19.26 15.13
C GLU A 74 25.24 20.74 14.96
N ARG A 75 25.05 21.29 13.76
CA ARG A 75 25.30 22.71 13.49
C ARG A 75 24.35 23.67 14.24
N ASN A 76 23.17 23.17 14.66
CA ASN A 76 22.18 23.92 15.44
C ASN A 76 21.44 22.99 16.42
N ILE A 77 22.18 22.33 17.32
CA ILE A 77 21.61 21.33 18.22
C ILE A 77 20.51 21.88 19.14
N GLU A 78 20.63 23.13 19.59
CA GLU A 78 19.60 23.76 20.44
C GLU A 78 18.29 24.00 19.67
N GLY A 79 18.37 24.38 18.38
CA GLY A 79 17.19 24.47 17.53
C GLY A 79 16.51 23.12 17.36
N TRP A 80 17.28 22.03 17.22
CA TRP A 80 16.74 20.69 17.09
C TRP A 80 16.14 20.13 18.41
N LYS A 81 16.71 20.49 19.56
CA LYS A 81 16.08 20.21 20.86
C LYS A 81 14.70 20.88 20.97
N MET A 82 14.57 22.12 20.55
CA MET A 82 13.29 22.83 20.50
C MET A 82 12.28 22.12 19.59
N VAL A 83 12.72 21.61 18.43
CA VAL A 83 11.87 20.82 17.52
C VAL A 83 11.28 19.61 18.24
N VAL A 84 12.11 18.86 18.97
CA VAL A 84 11.66 17.72 19.80
C VAL A 84 10.74 18.15 20.94
N GLU A 85 11.14 19.15 21.71
CA GLU A 85 10.39 19.66 22.88
C GLU A 85 9.00 20.18 22.49
N THR A 86 8.87 20.72 21.29
CA THR A 86 7.58 21.21 20.77
C THR A 86 6.75 20.11 20.13
N GLY A 87 7.21 18.84 20.12
CA GLY A 87 6.42 17.68 19.73
C GLY A 87 6.43 17.35 18.23
N HIS A 88 7.41 17.85 17.48
CA HIS A 88 7.66 17.36 16.13
C HIS A 88 8.35 16.00 16.16
N GLU A 89 8.15 15.21 15.12
CA GLU A 89 8.75 13.90 14.97
C GLU A 89 10.14 13.99 14.32
N ILE A 90 11.08 13.21 14.83
CA ILE A 90 12.41 13.05 14.23
C ILE A 90 12.47 11.69 13.56
N GLY A 91 12.84 11.66 12.28
CA GLY A 91 13.05 10.46 11.49
C GLY A 91 14.51 10.27 11.07
N ASN A 92 14.86 9.06 10.68
CA ASN A 92 16.20 8.70 10.19
C ASN A 92 16.33 9.03 8.70
N HIS A 93 17.40 9.73 8.31
CA HIS A 93 17.75 10.01 6.92
C HIS A 93 19.19 9.57 6.59
N THR A 94 19.65 8.52 7.25
CA THR A 94 21.01 7.98 7.23
C THR A 94 22.09 8.91 7.77
N LEU A 95 23.28 8.35 8.00
CA LEU A 95 24.43 9.09 8.53
C LEU A 95 25.14 9.91 7.45
N ASN A 96 25.30 9.32 6.25
CA ASN A 96 26.10 9.86 5.15
C ASN A 96 25.26 10.30 3.94
N HIS A 97 23.95 10.19 4.01
CA HIS A 97 23.03 10.50 2.91
C HIS A 97 23.44 9.85 1.56
N PRO A 98 23.62 8.50 1.50
CA PRO A 98 24.08 7.83 0.29
C PRO A 98 23.02 7.91 -0.82
N CYS A 99 23.43 8.40 -1.99
CA CYS A 99 22.65 8.42 -3.22
C CYS A 99 23.38 7.67 -4.33
N THR A 100 22.84 7.68 -5.56
CA THR A 100 23.56 7.12 -6.72
C THR A 100 24.83 7.90 -7.02
N GLY A 101 25.88 7.22 -7.43
CA GLY A 101 27.14 7.81 -7.91
C GLY A 101 27.03 8.65 -9.17
N ASN A 102 25.82 8.72 -9.79
CA ASN A 102 25.53 9.69 -10.85
C ASN A 102 25.62 11.14 -10.34
N PHE A 103 25.34 11.36 -9.06
CA PHE A 103 25.62 12.64 -8.40
C PHE A 103 27.09 12.71 -8.02
N GLY A 104 27.83 13.68 -8.56
CA GLY A 104 29.27 13.84 -8.30
C GLY A 104 29.64 13.95 -6.82
N TRP A 105 28.77 14.55 -6.02
CA TRP A 105 28.94 14.71 -4.58
C TRP A 105 28.71 13.41 -3.77
N SER A 106 27.94 12.44 -4.30
CA SER A 106 27.64 11.19 -3.64
C SER A 106 28.63 10.05 -3.92
N ARG A 107 29.61 10.24 -4.82
CA ARG A 107 30.47 9.16 -5.30
C ARG A 107 31.31 8.46 -4.24
N SER A 108 31.68 9.15 -3.17
CA SER A 108 32.40 8.53 -2.05
C SER A 108 31.51 7.63 -1.19
N GLU A 109 30.20 7.84 -1.23
CA GLU A 109 29.17 7.13 -0.49
C GLU A 109 28.05 6.64 -1.41
N ALA A 110 28.42 6.20 -2.62
CA ALA A 110 27.44 5.79 -3.62
C ALA A 110 26.73 4.49 -3.21
N LEU A 111 25.39 4.44 -3.36
CA LEU A 111 24.58 3.26 -3.09
C LEU A 111 25.04 2.03 -3.87
N GLU A 112 25.59 2.24 -5.06
CA GLU A 112 26.20 1.19 -5.91
C GLU A 112 27.36 0.45 -5.22
N ASP A 113 28.01 1.07 -4.25
CA ASP A 113 29.14 0.51 -3.49
C ASP A 113 28.73 0.10 -2.05
N TYR A 114 27.43 0.17 -1.73
CA TYR A 114 26.87 -0.34 -0.48
C TYR A 114 26.48 -1.82 -0.62
N THR A 115 26.43 -2.49 0.53
CA THR A 115 25.80 -3.79 0.72
C THR A 115 24.66 -3.65 1.74
N LEU A 116 23.77 -4.64 1.85
CA LEU A 116 22.71 -4.63 2.87
C LEU A 116 23.28 -4.53 4.29
N ASN A 117 24.42 -5.18 4.57
CA ASN A 117 25.05 -5.10 5.89
C ASN A 117 25.60 -3.70 6.18
N ARG A 118 26.19 -3.04 5.18
CA ARG A 118 26.65 -1.66 5.32
C ARG A 118 25.47 -0.71 5.55
N MET A 119 24.38 -0.88 4.79
CA MET A 119 23.17 -0.09 4.98
C MET A 119 22.56 -0.31 6.36
N ARG A 120 22.45 -1.55 6.84
CA ARG A 120 21.96 -1.84 8.21
C ARG A 120 22.79 -1.10 9.26
N LYS A 121 24.11 -1.15 9.13
CA LYS A 121 25.00 -0.43 10.05
C LYS A 121 24.79 1.09 9.98
N GLU A 122 24.69 1.63 8.79
CA GLU A 122 24.39 3.05 8.54
C GLU A 122 23.11 3.50 9.28
N LEU A 123 22.04 2.73 9.16
CA LEU A 123 20.75 3.01 9.79
C LEU A 123 20.82 2.94 11.33
N MET A 124 21.54 1.94 11.86
CA MET A 124 21.73 1.78 13.31
C MET A 124 22.57 2.92 13.89
N ASP A 125 23.72 3.21 13.26
CA ASP A 125 24.62 4.30 13.70
C ASP A 125 23.87 5.65 13.69
N THR A 126 23.03 5.89 12.70
CA THR A 126 22.19 7.09 12.62
C THR A 126 21.23 7.18 13.80
N ASN A 127 20.51 6.08 14.11
CA ASN A 127 19.58 6.05 15.23
C ASN A 127 20.30 6.30 16.56
N ASP A 128 21.46 5.66 16.77
CA ASP A 128 22.24 5.80 17.99
C ASP A 128 22.77 7.23 18.15
N GLU A 129 23.17 7.87 17.04
CA GLU A 129 23.67 9.25 17.05
C GLU A 129 22.55 10.28 17.29
N VAL A 130 21.38 10.10 16.67
CA VAL A 130 20.19 10.95 16.92
C VAL A 130 19.77 10.82 18.39
N GLU A 131 19.71 9.60 18.92
CA GLU A 131 19.35 9.36 20.32
C GLU A 131 20.37 10.01 21.28
N ARG A 132 21.67 9.93 20.97
CA ARG A 132 22.73 10.60 21.74
C ARG A 132 22.57 12.12 21.74
N LEU A 133 22.19 12.71 20.60
CA LEU A 133 22.11 14.18 20.43
C LEU A 133 20.81 14.77 20.98
N LEU A 134 19.68 14.10 20.76
CA LEU A 134 18.33 14.63 21.03
C LEU A 134 17.56 13.86 22.11
N GLY A 135 18.03 12.70 22.55
CA GLY A 135 17.33 11.86 23.52
C GLY A 135 16.09 11.16 22.97
N VAL A 136 15.90 11.15 21.65
CA VAL A 136 14.82 10.46 20.96
C VAL A 136 15.37 9.52 19.90
N ARG A 137 14.81 8.30 19.80
CA ARG A 137 15.20 7.32 18.81
C ARG A 137 14.24 7.36 17.61
N PRO A 138 14.72 7.56 16.37
CA PRO A 138 13.88 7.55 15.20
C PRO A 138 13.12 6.25 15.00
N GLU A 139 11.81 6.34 14.76
CA GLU A 139 10.95 5.19 14.42
C GLU A 139 10.49 5.21 12.95
N VAL A 140 10.78 6.28 12.22
CA VAL A 140 10.42 6.46 10.81
C VAL A 140 11.65 6.79 9.98
N PHE A 141 11.60 6.45 8.69
CA PHE A 141 12.72 6.58 7.77
C PHE A 141 12.33 7.30 6.48
N ALA A 142 13.25 8.08 5.89
CA ALA A 142 13.13 8.56 4.52
C ALA A 142 14.31 8.09 3.68
N TYR A 143 14.01 7.58 2.48
CA TYR A 143 15.02 7.11 1.53
C TYR A 143 15.81 8.29 0.95
N PRO A 144 17.13 8.40 1.16
CA PRO A 144 17.93 9.42 0.50
C PRO A 144 17.74 9.39 -1.01
N CYS A 145 17.45 10.55 -1.60
CA CYS A 145 17.12 10.70 -3.02
C CYS A 145 15.94 9.82 -3.50
N GLY A 146 15.13 9.25 -2.61
CA GLY A 146 14.06 8.31 -2.93
C GLY A 146 14.54 6.93 -3.40
N LEU A 147 15.82 6.61 -3.26
CA LEU A 147 16.41 5.37 -3.77
C LEU A 147 16.37 4.25 -2.73
N SER A 148 15.90 3.07 -3.12
CA SER A 148 15.65 1.93 -2.22
C SER A 148 16.51 0.69 -2.52
N PHE A 149 17.63 0.85 -3.20
CA PHE A 149 18.54 -0.23 -3.57
C PHE A 149 19.98 0.02 -3.10
N VAL A 150 20.77 -1.06 -3.00
CA VAL A 150 22.22 -1.06 -2.83
C VAL A 150 22.85 -2.00 -3.85
N GLY A 151 24.16 -1.82 -4.13
CA GLY A 151 24.88 -2.62 -5.13
C GLY A 151 24.62 -2.14 -6.56
N LYS A 152 25.16 -2.85 -7.54
CA LYS A 152 25.06 -2.54 -8.97
C LYS A 152 25.00 -3.79 -9.84
N GLY A 153 24.36 -3.65 -11.02
CA GLY A 153 24.21 -4.76 -11.96
C GLY A 153 23.49 -5.95 -11.35
N GLU A 154 24.03 -7.14 -11.49
CA GLU A 154 23.47 -8.39 -10.98
C GLU A 154 23.52 -8.49 -9.44
N GLU A 155 24.33 -7.65 -8.78
CA GLU A 155 24.45 -7.60 -7.31
C GLU A 155 23.50 -6.59 -6.67
N THR A 156 22.64 -5.93 -7.45
CA THR A 156 21.65 -4.97 -6.92
C THR A 156 20.64 -5.66 -6.03
N GLN A 157 20.44 -5.12 -4.82
CA GLN A 157 19.49 -5.62 -3.85
C GLN A 157 18.65 -4.48 -3.28
N SER A 158 17.34 -4.72 -3.06
CA SER A 158 16.50 -3.77 -2.34
C SER A 158 16.80 -3.81 -0.86
N TYR A 159 16.87 -2.62 -0.21
CA TYR A 159 16.95 -2.55 1.24
C TYR A 159 15.61 -2.20 1.92
N VAL A 160 14.50 -2.18 1.14
CA VAL A 160 13.14 -2.06 1.69
C VAL A 160 12.85 -3.07 2.81
N PRO A 161 13.28 -4.38 2.70
CA PRO A 161 13.09 -5.33 3.80
C PRO A 161 13.78 -4.91 5.12
N LEU A 162 14.95 -4.23 5.04
CA LEU A 162 15.60 -3.70 6.24
C LEU A 162 14.78 -2.57 6.87
N ILE A 163 14.21 -1.69 6.04
CA ILE A 163 13.36 -0.60 6.53
C ILE A 163 12.10 -1.16 7.18
N SER A 164 11.47 -2.18 6.58
CA SER A 164 10.30 -2.86 7.15
C SER A 164 10.60 -3.53 8.50
N GLU A 165 11.83 -4.03 8.69
CA GLU A 165 12.27 -4.65 9.94
C GLU A 165 12.57 -3.62 11.04
N MET A 166 13.18 -2.48 10.68
CA MET A 166 13.79 -1.54 11.60
C MET A 166 12.93 -0.32 11.94
N PHE A 167 11.99 0.02 11.07
CA PHE A 167 11.17 1.24 11.17
C PHE A 167 9.70 0.96 10.98
N LEU A 168 8.88 1.82 11.56
CA LEU A 168 7.43 1.83 11.37
C LEU A 168 7.04 2.17 9.94
N SER A 169 7.81 3.08 9.30
CA SER A 169 7.58 3.48 7.91
C SER A 169 8.86 3.95 7.22
N GLY A 170 8.88 3.78 5.88
CA GLY A 170 9.89 4.33 4.97
C GLY A 170 9.21 5.16 3.88
N ARG A 171 9.65 6.40 3.64
CA ARG A 171 9.07 7.35 2.69
C ARG A 171 9.99 7.57 1.50
N GLY A 172 9.44 7.44 0.28
CA GLY A 172 10.06 7.78 -1.00
C GLY A 172 10.16 9.29 -1.25
N TRP A 173 10.55 9.68 -2.45
CA TRP A 173 10.72 11.06 -2.88
C TRP A 173 10.29 11.24 -4.34
N LYS A 174 9.55 12.33 -4.62
CA LYS A 174 9.01 12.68 -5.96
C LYS A 174 8.05 11.64 -6.54
N ASP A 175 7.26 11.04 -5.69
CA ASP A 175 6.20 10.15 -6.12
C ASP A 175 4.99 10.93 -6.64
N GLU A 176 4.18 10.30 -7.50
CA GLU A 176 3.10 10.95 -8.25
C GLU A 176 1.71 10.75 -7.63
N ALA A 177 1.59 9.97 -6.55
CA ALA A 177 0.29 9.63 -5.97
C ALA A 177 0.30 9.69 -4.44
N PRO A 178 -0.84 10.07 -3.79
CA PRO A 178 -1.00 9.96 -2.36
C PRO A 178 -1.07 8.49 -1.92
N VAL A 179 -0.77 8.24 -0.66
CA VAL A 179 -0.78 6.92 -0.04
C VAL A 179 -2.20 6.39 0.07
N ASP A 180 -2.44 5.17 -0.42
CA ASP A 180 -3.67 4.43 -0.16
C ASP A 180 -3.61 3.79 1.24
N PRO A 181 -4.46 4.22 2.20
CA PRO A 181 -4.39 3.71 3.55
C PRO A 181 -4.76 2.23 3.68
N TYR A 182 -5.44 1.63 2.70
CA TYR A 182 -5.76 0.21 2.68
C TYR A 182 -4.63 -0.65 2.11
N TYR A 183 -3.92 -0.13 1.11
CA TYR A 183 -3.02 -0.94 0.27
C TYR A 183 -1.53 -0.69 0.51
N ALA A 184 -1.15 0.53 0.92
CA ALA A 184 0.25 0.93 0.98
C ALA A 184 1.13 0.02 1.85
N ASP A 185 2.31 -0.31 1.35
CA ASP A 185 3.40 -0.85 2.13
C ASP A 185 4.00 0.28 2.99
N MET A 186 3.99 0.10 4.31
CA MET A 186 4.53 1.13 5.22
C MET A 186 6.02 1.38 5.02
N ALA A 187 6.78 0.39 4.54
CA ALA A 187 8.20 0.59 4.21
C ALA A 187 8.42 1.33 2.88
N GLN A 188 7.36 1.63 2.11
CA GLN A 188 7.41 2.26 0.78
C GLN A 188 6.31 3.31 0.63
N LEU A 189 6.13 4.19 1.62
CA LEU A 189 5.19 5.30 1.52
C LEU A 189 5.62 6.26 0.40
N THR A 190 4.67 6.73 -0.37
CA THR A 190 4.92 7.77 -1.37
C THR A 190 5.17 9.13 -0.69
N GLY A 191 6.11 9.91 -1.21
CA GLY A 191 6.44 11.26 -0.78
C GLY A 191 6.34 12.25 -1.95
N MET A 192 5.32 13.09 -1.96
CA MET A 192 5.09 14.06 -3.04
C MET A 192 5.83 15.36 -2.73
N GLU A 193 6.52 15.90 -3.74
CA GLU A 193 7.30 17.13 -3.59
C GLU A 193 6.41 18.35 -3.27
N MET A 194 6.83 19.17 -2.29
CA MET A 194 6.20 20.46 -1.98
C MET A 194 7.17 21.63 -2.10
N ASP A 195 8.44 21.38 -2.42
CA ASP A 195 9.42 22.44 -2.63
C ASP A 195 9.10 23.26 -3.88
N ASN A 196 9.34 24.55 -3.77
CA ASN A 196 9.13 25.53 -4.84
C ASN A 196 7.68 25.58 -5.38
N MET A 197 6.71 25.08 -4.59
CA MET A 197 5.29 25.12 -4.93
C MET A 197 4.55 26.19 -4.12
N THR A 198 3.60 26.84 -4.77
CA THR A 198 2.62 27.70 -4.12
C THR A 198 1.48 26.88 -3.51
N PHE A 199 0.68 27.48 -2.64
CA PHE A 199 -0.50 26.79 -2.11
C PHE A 199 -1.51 26.44 -3.22
N GLU A 200 -1.65 27.29 -4.21
CA GLU A 200 -2.54 27.12 -5.36
C GLU A 200 -2.15 25.91 -6.23
N GLU A 201 -0.87 25.55 -6.25
CA GLU A 201 -0.35 24.33 -6.93
C GLU A 201 -0.51 23.06 -6.07
N ILE A 202 -0.45 23.19 -4.74
CA ILE A 202 -0.65 22.05 -3.80
C ILE A 202 -2.15 21.74 -3.60
N LEU A 203 -3.02 22.74 -3.62
CA LEU A 203 -4.44 22.60 -3.33
C LEU A 203 -5.14 21.51 -4.17
N PRO A 204 -4.91 21.38 -5.49
CA PRO A 204 -5.50 20.30 -6.27
C PRO A 204 -5.09 18.89 -5.81
N LEU A 205 -3.86 18.74 -5.29
CA LEU A 205 -3.38 17.45 -4.72
C LEU A 205 -4.12 17.13 -3.42
N ILE A 206 -4.36 18.12 -2.57
CA ILE A 206 -5.12 17.98 -1.34
C ILE A 206 -6.58 17.61 -1.65
N GLU A 207 -7.22 18.31 -2.60
CA GLU A 207 -8.59 18.05 -2.99
C GLU A 207 -8.77 16.65 -3.58
N ALA A 208 -7.84 16.21 -4.45
CA ALA A 208 -7.84 14.86 -5.02
C ALA A 208 -7.67 13.80 -3.93
N ALA A 209 -6.70 13.97 -3.02
CA ALA A 209 -6.49 13.04 -1.90
C ALA A 209 -7.71 12.99 -0.96
N GLY A 210 -8.35 14.15 -0.68
CA GLY A 210 -9.56 14.23 0.13
C GLY A 210 -10.78 13.56 -0.50
N LYS A 211 -10.94 13.69 -1.81
CA LYS A 211 -12.00 13.01 -2.59
C LYS A 211 -11.87 11.49 -2.50
N ASP A 212 -10.64 10.99 -2.59
CA ASP A 212 -10.33 9.55 -2.62
C ASP A 212 -9.99 9.00 -1.23
N ARG A 213 -10.14 9.80 -0.17
CA ARG A 213 -9.87 9.46 1.25
C ARG A 213 -8.46 8.92 1.49
N LYS A 214 -7.49 9.47 0.80
CA LYS A 214 -6.09 9.07 0.86
C LYS A 214 -5.30 9.82 1.94
N TRP A 215 -4.08 9.39 2.17
CA TRP A 215 -3.08 10.04 3.00
C TRP A 215 -2.05 10.74 2.11
N LEU A 216 -2.00 12.06 2.16
CA LEU A 216 -1.05 12.87 1.39
C LEU A 216 0.20 13.13 2.24
N VAL A 217 1.34 12.54 1.87
CA VAL A 217 2.63 12.82 2.49
C VAL A 217 3.35 13.83 1.60
N LEU A 218 3.52 15.04 2.10
CA LEU A 218 4.25 16.10 1.45
C LEU A 218 5.69 16.15 1.95
N ALA A 219 6.64 16.23 1.03
CA ALA A 219 8.06 16.19 1.32
C ALA A 219 8.79 17.43 0.76
N GLY A 220 9.64 18.02 1.56
CA GLY A 220 10.43 19.20 1.22
C GLY A 220 11.75 19.26 1.98
N HIS A 221 12.49 20.36 1.85
CA HIS A 221 13.81 20.54 2.45
C HIS A 221 13.93 21.85 3.23
N GLU A 222 14.40 22.93 2.60
CA GLU A 222 14.52 24.23 3.24
C GLU A 222 13.15 24.88 3.51
N ASN A 223 13.09 25.77 4.49
CA ASN A 223 11.93 26.62 4.75
C ASN A 223 12.29 28.09 4.53
N GLY A 224 11.64 28.74 3.57
CA GLY A 224 12.02 30.10 3.21
C GLY A 224 11.05 30.79 2.30
N THR A 225 11.48 31.93 1.74
CA THR A 225 10.69 32.73 0.78
C THR A 225 11.07 32.45 -0.66
N GLU A 226 12.28 31.95 -0.89
CA GLU A 226 12.86 31.65 -2.21
C GLU A 226 14.02 30.66 -2.07
N GLY A 227 14.48 30.08 -3.14
CA GLY A 227 15.64 29.17 -3.18
C GLY A 227 15.35 27.86 -3.87
N ASN A 228 16.40 27.05 -4.08
CA ASN A 228 16.25 25.68 -4.57
C ASN A 228 15.85 24.77 -3.41
N GLN A 229 15.04 23.76 -3.70
CA GLN A 229 14.57 22.81 -2.67
C GLN A 229 14.02 23.57 -1.44
N THR A 230 13.17 24.57 -1.67
CA THR A 230 12.63 25.42 -0.62
C THR A 230 11.12 25.31 -0.57
N THR A 231 10.61 24.82 0.54
CA THR A 231 9.19 24.90 0.88
C THR A 231 8.86 26.32 1.33
N TYR A 232 8.00 26.99 0.60
CA TYR A 232 7.68 28.39 0.86
C TYR A 232 6.89 28.58 2.15
N LEU A 233 7.35 29.46 3.03
CA LEU A 233 6.64 29.81 4.27
C LEU A 233 5.22 30.35 3.99
N SER A 234 5.01 31.04 2.89
CA SER A 234 3.69 31.52 2.46
C SER A 234 2.75 30.36 2.10
N MET A 235 3.27 29.31 1.47
CA MET A 235 2.53 28.08 1.16
C MET A 235 2.18 27.34 2.45
N LEU A 236 3.17 27.11 3.34
CA LEU A 236 2.96 26.42 4.63
C LEU A 236 1.89 27.12 5.48
N ARG A 237 1.92 28.47 5.55
CA ARG A 237 0.91 29.25 6.28
C ARG A 237 -0.50 28.97 5.76
N LYS A 238 -0.71 29.10 4.46
CA LYS A 238 -2.02 28.83 3.83
C LYS A 238 -2.46 27.37 4.01
N LEU A 239 -1.52 26.42 3.93
CA LEU A 239 -1.81 25.01 4.14
C LEU A 239 -2.24 24.74 5.59
N CYS A 240 -1.55 25.32 6.58
CA CYS A 240 -1.93 25.23 7.99
C CYS A 240 -3.31 25.85 8.25
N GLU A 241 -3.61 27.00 7.68
CA GLU A 241 -4.92 27.66 7.74
C GLU A 241 -6.01 26.76 7.14
N TYR A 242 -5.76 26.19 5.96
CA TYR A 242 -6.68 25.27 5.29
C TYR A 242 -6.93 23.99 6.12
N ALA A 243 -5.87 23.37 6.65
CA ALA A 243 -5.98 22.12 7.42
C ALA A 243 -6.67 22.32 8.78
N ASN A 244 -6.53 23.52 9.37
CA ASN A 244 -7.16 23.89 10.64
C ASN A 244 -8.64 24.26 10.50
N ASP A 245 -9.13 24.54 9.28
CA ASP A 245 -10.56 24.72 9.04
C ASP A 245 -11.28 23.37 9.09
N PRO A 246 -12.18 23.12 10.08
CA PRO A 246 -12.89 21.84 10.21
C PRO A 246 -13.71 21.46 8.98
N ALA A 247 -14.18 22.45 8.19
CA ALA A 247 -14.97 22.21 6.99
C ALA A 247 -14.20 21.41 5.91
N ASN A 248 -12.87 21.53 5.88
CA ASN A 248 -12.01 20.85 4.93
C ASN A 248 -11.79 19.37 5.28
N GLY A 249 -12.02 18.97 6.55
CA GLY A 249 -11.94 17.59 7.00
C GLY A 249 -10.51 16.99 6.90
N VAL A 250 -9.47 17.81 7.06
CA VAL A 250 -8.07 17.39 7.04
C VAL A 250 -7.60 17.00 8.44
N TRP A 251 -6.99 15.85 8.58
CA TRP A 251 -6.20 15.47 9.73
C TRP A 251 -4.72 15.68 9.41
N ILE A 252 -4.09 16.71 9.98
CA ILE A 252 -2.66 16.97 9.80
C ILE A 252 -1.88 16.44 11.00
N ALA A 253 -0.92 15.54 10.77
CA ALA A 253 -0.14 14.90 11.81
C ALA A 253 1.21 14.37 11.26
N PRO A 254 2.23 14.12 12.13
CA PRO A 254 3.48 13.48 11.75
C PRO A 254 3.28 12.13 11.04
N VAL A 255 4.25 11.76 10.20
CA VAL A 255 4.19 10.51 9.40
C VAL A 255 4.00 9.28 10.28
N GLY A 256 4.78 9.14 11.35
CA GLY A 256 4.66 8.00 12.26
C GLY A 256 3.35 7.95 13.01
N THR A 257 2.78 9.11 13.36
CA THR A 257 1.44 9.17 13.98
C THR A 257 0.37 8.64 13.04
N VAL A 258 0.38 9.05 11.77
CA VAL A 258 -0.59 8.57 10.78
C VAL A 258 -0.34 7.10 10.44
N ALA A 259 0.93 6.66 10.31
CA ALA A 259 1.29 5.27 10.05
C ALA A 259 0.79 4.32 11.16
N LYS A 260 0.98 4.69 12.43
CA LYS A 260 0.45 3.94 13.58
C LYS A 260 -1.07 3.79 13.48
N TYR A 261 -1.77 4.90 13.26
CA TYR A 261 -3.23 4.91 13.11
C TYR A 261 -3.71 4.01 11.97
N VAL A 262 -3.07 4.11 10.80
CA VAL A 262 -3.43 3.28 9.63
C VAL A 262 -3.22 1.80 9.93
N ASN A 263 -2.11 1.42 10.56
CA ASN A 263 -1.84 0.03 10.94
C ASN A 263 -2.88 -0.49 11.95
N GLU A 264 -3.22 0.28 12.98
CA GLU A 264 -4.26 -0.06 13.97
C GLU A 264 -5.61 -0.28 13.28
N LYS A 265 -6.02 0.62 12.39
CA LYS A 265 -7.29 0.48 11.67
C LYS A 265 -7.31 -0.70 10.71
N ARG A 266 -6.19 -1.01 10.06
CA ARG A 266 -6.06 -2.23 9.22
C ARG A 266 -6.24 -3.50 10.04
N GLU A 267 -5.64 -3.58 11.23
CA GLU A 267 -5.81 -4.75 12.11
C GLU A 267 -7.25 -4.86 12.65
N GLU A 268 -7.89 -3.75 13.04
CA GLU A 268 -9.30 -3.74 13.45
C GLU A 268 -10.25 -4.22 12.33
N MET A 269 -9.91 -3.92 11.08
CA MET A 269 -10.72 -4.27 9.90
C MET A 269 -10.28 -5.57 9.22
N LYS A 270 -9.35 -6.31 9.80
CA LYS A 270 -8.86 -7.56 9.24
C LYS A 270 -10.01 -8.56 9.01
N GLY A 271 -10.08 -9.12 7.80
CA GLY A 271 -11.20 -9.97 7.38
C GLY A 271 -12.45 -9.22 6.91
N SER A 272 -12.59 -7.91 7.21
CA SER A 272 -13.69 -7.09 6.68
C SER A 272 -13.37 -6.36 5.37
N LEU A 273 -12.14 -6.47 4.89
CA LEU A 273 -11.67 -5.84 3.65
C LEU A 273 -11.24 -6.89 2.64
N ASN A 274 -11.64 -6.70 1.39
CA ASN A 274 -11.06 -7.45 0.28
C ASN A 274 -9.87 -6.66 -0.28
N ILE A 275 -8.65 -7.16 -0.01
CA ILE A 275 -7.39 -6.58 -0.49
C ILE A 275 -6.61 -7.68 -1.21
N PRO A 276 -6.87 -7.87 -2.52
CA PRO A 276 -6.17 -8.86 -3.32
C PRO A 276 -4.64 -8.67 -3.29
N GLY A 277 -3.91 -9.77 -3.29
CA GLY A 277 -2.46 -9.70 -3.30
C GLY A 277 -1.81 -11.07 -3.48
N ILE A 278 -0.51 -11.07 -3.78
CA ILE A 278 0.27 -12.30 -3.95
C ILE A 278 0.54 -12.94 -2.59
N THR A 279 0.14 -14.20 -2.43
CA THR A 279 0.51 -15.02 -1.27
C THR A 279 1.87 -15.66 -1.51
N ARG A 280 2.89 -15.25 -0.75
CA ARG A 280 4.21 -15.89 -0.74
C ARG A 280 4.19 -17.08 0.19
N VAL A 281 4.71 -18.20 -0.29
CA VAL A 281 4.63 -19.50 0.39
C VAL A 281 6.03 -19.92 0.81
N ALA A 282 6.19 -20.39 2.06
CA ALA A 282 7.42 -21.04 2.48
C ALA A 282 7.45 -22.52 2.07
N VAL A 283 8.65 -23.11 1.99
CA VAL A 283 8.83 -24.50 1.57
C VAL A 283 8.13 -25.44 2.56
N ASN A 284 7.29 -26.34 2.03
CA ASN A 284 6.56 -27.37 2.79
C ASN A 284 5.54 -26.82 3.83
N GLU A 285 5.11 -25.60 3.71
CA GLU A 285 4.06 -25.05 4.56
C GLU A 285 2.66 -25.22 3.95
N THR A 286 1.66 -25.30 4.82
CA THR A 286 0.25 -25.24 4.41
C THR A 286 -0.09 -23.81 4.03
N VAL A 287 -0.64 -23.65 2.82
CA VAL A 287 -1.01 -22.34 2.28
C VAL A 287 -2.48 -22.07 2.57
N HIS A 288 -2.77 -20.96 3.21
CA HIS A 288 -4.11 -20.46 3.42
C HIS A 288 -4.42 -19.33 2.44
N LEU A 289 -5.45 -19.49 1.63
CA LEU A 289 -5.92 -18.55 0.61
C LEU A 289 -7.34 -18.09 0.97
N PRO A 290 -7.49 -17.12 1.88
CA PRO A 290 -8.79 -16.61 2.27
C PRO A 290 -9.39 -15.71 1.18
N ALA A 291 -10.71 -15.55 1.17
CA ALA A 291 -11.42 -14.70 0.22
C ALA A 291 -10.93 -13.24 0.24
N GLU A 292 -10.55 -12.72 1.40
CA GLU A 292 -10.04 -11.34 1.53
C GLU A 292 -8.78 -11.04 0.69
N LYS A 293 -8.03 -12.08 0.29
CA LYS A 293 -6.83 -11.99 -0.54
C LYS A 293 -7.05 -12.33 -2.01
N ALA A 294 -8.28 -12.69 -2.37
CA ALA A 294 -8.64 -13.08 -3.72
C ALA A 294 -9.26 -11.92 -4.52
N LYS A 295 -9.27 -12.07 -5.83
CA LYS A 295 -10.02 -11.23 -6.76
C LYS A 295 -11.33 -11.93 -7.11
N GLY A 296 -12.48 -11.27 -6.82
CA GLY A 296 -13.77 -11.66 -7.38
C GLY A 296 -13.92 -11.01 -8.75
N ILE A 297 -14.12 -11.80 -9.80
CA ILE A 297 -14.23 -11.31 -11.19
C ILE A 297 -15.51 -11.83 -11.80
N GLY A 298 -16.34 -10.92 -12.26
CA GLY A 298 -17.61 -11.20 -12.91
C GLY A 298 -18.67 -10.15 -12.63
N PRO A 299 -19.88 -10.29 -13.22
CA PRO A 299 -20.92 -9.27 -13.10
C PRO A 299 -21.65 -9.26 -11.76
N ASP A 300 -21.73 -10.40 -11.07
CA ASP A 300 -22.62 -10.57 -9.91
C ASP A 300 -21.87 -10.83 -8.60
N ILE A 301 -20.66 -11.39 -8.65
CA ILE A 301 -19.89 -11.80 -7.48
C ILE A 301 -19.52 -10.61 -6.60
N GLN A 302 -19.71 -10.76 -5.28
CA GLN A 302 -19.41 -9.73 -4.29
C GLN A 302 -18.67 -10.32 -3.09
N TYR A 303 -17.74 -9.58 -2.55
CA TYR A 303 -17.12 -9.89 -1.27
C TYR A 303 -18.06 -9.49 -0.13
N MET A 304 -18.29 -10.42 0.79
CA MET A 304 -19.15 -10.24 1.97
C MET A 304 -18.27 -10.17 3.23
N PRO A 305 -18.01 -8.97 3.77
CA PRO A 305 -17.12 -8.78 4.91
C PRO A 305 -17.55 -9.57 6.16
N GLU A 306 -18.86 -9.65 6.43
CA GLU A 306 -19.44 -10.32 7.59
C GLU A 306 -19.16 -11.84 7.62
N TRP A 307 -18.93 -12.44 6.44
CA TRP A 307 -18.65 -13.87 6.28
C TRP A 307 -17.20 -14.14 5.90
N ASN A 308 -16.44 -13.12 5.53
CA ASN A 308 -15.14 -13.22 4.86
C ASN A 308 -15.21 -14.23 3.70
N ALA A 309 -16.16 -14.01 2.80
CA ALA A 309 -16.47 -14.90 1.68
C ALA A 309 -16.93 -14.13 0.45
N PHE A 310 -16.81 -14.74 -0.71
CA PHE A 310 -17.46 -14.27 -1.94
C PHE A 310 -18.82 -14.94 -2.10
N GLY A 311 -19.87 -14.12 -2.19
CA GLY A 311 -21.24 -14.55 -2.49
C GLY A 311 -21.75 -14.07 -3.85
N TRP A 312 -23.02 -14.33 -4.14
CA TRP A 312 -23.65 -14.09 -5.46
C TRP A 312 -22.84 -14.69 -6.62
N PHE A 313 -22.13 -15.77 -6.37
CA PHE A 313 -21.22 -16.43 -7.27
C PHE A 313 -22.01 -17.20 -8.34
N THR A 314 -22.21 -16.57 -9.52
CA THR A 314 -22.95 -17.18 -10.64
C THR A 314 -22.02 -17.96 -11.58
N ALA A 315 -22.59 -18.54 -12.63
CA ALA A 315 -21.81 -19.28 -13.64
C ALA A 315 -20.88 -18.38 -14.47
N LYS A 316 -21.06 -17.04 -14.41
CA LYS A 316 -20.27 -16.06 -15.16
C LYS A 316 -19.12 -15.48 -14.34
N ASP A 317 -19.07 -15.85 -13.08
CA ASP A 317 -18.12 -15.30 -12.12
C ASP A 317 -17.00 -16.28 -11.84
N ARG A 318 -15.90 -15.77 -11.27
CA ARG A 318 -14.78 -16.55 -10.78
C ARG A 318 -14.06 -15.85 -9.64
N VAL A 319 -13.35 -16.62 -8.85
CA VAL A 319 -12.47 -16.14 -7.78
C VAL A 319 -11.04 -16.55 -8.11
N GLU A 320 -10.09 -15.61 -8.02
CA GLU A 320 -8.69 -15.82 -8.36
C GLU A 320 -7.78 -15.48 -7.18
N TRP A 321 -6.81 -16.37 -6.90
CA TRP A 321 -5.70 -16.12 -5.98
C TRP A 321 -4.38 -16.16 -6.72
N ASP A 322 -3.50 -15.22 -6.41
CA ASP A 322 -2.13 -15.19 -6.89
C ASP A 322 -1.18 -15.72 -5.82
N LEU A 323 -0.29 -16.64 -6.22
CA LEU A 323 0.71 -17.27 -5.35
C LEU A 323 2.10 -17.15 -5.96
N ASP A 324 3.10 -17.10 -5.07
CA ASP A 324 4.52 -17.20 -5.39
C ASP A 324 5.13 -18.35 -4.57
N LEU A 325 5.60 -19.39 -5.26
CA LEU A 325 6.10 -20.62 -4.66
C LEU A 325 7.62 -20.75 -4.86
N PRO A 326 8.39 -21.04 -3.81
CA PRO A 326 9.85 -21.19 -3.89
C PRO A 326 10.31 -22.43 -4.66
N LYS A 327 9.42 -23.40 -4.90
CA LYS A 327 9.61 -24.59 -5.74
C LYS A 327 8.28 -25.22 -6.10
N LYS A 328 8.26 -25.96 -7.18
CA LYS A 328 7.08 -26.77 -7.56
C LYS A 328 6.75 -27.81 -6.52
N GLY A 329 5.46 -28.13 -6.39
CA GLY A 329 4.98 -29.11 -5.43
C GLY A 329 3.59 -29.65 -5.74
N ALA A 330 3.26 -30.79 -5.15
CA ALA A 330 1.92 -31.35 -5.15
C ALA A 330 1.20 -31.01 -3.83
N TYR A 331 -0.06 -30.62 -3.94
CA TYR A 331 -0.86 -30.17 -2.80
C TYR A 331 -2.20 -30.88 -2.75
N GLU A 332 -2.63 -31.29 -1.57
CA GLU A 332 -4.03 -31.60 -1.31
C GLU A 332 -4.81 -30.30 -1.22
N VAL A 333 -5.90 -30.18 -1.99
CA VAL A 333 -6.74 -28.99 -2.03
C VAL A 333 -7.96 -29.19 -1.16
N TRP A 334 -8.12 -28.31 -0.21
CA TRP A 334 -9.32 -28.16 0.61
C TRP A 334 -10.00 -26.84 0.27
N MET A 335 -11.32 -26.85 0.17
CA MET A 335 -12.11 -25.68 -0.10
C MET A 335 -13.17 -25.50 0.98
N GLU A 336 -13.38 -24.28 1.44
CA GLU A 336 -14.36 -23.93 2.44
C GLU A 336 -15.46 -23.07 1.82
N TRP A 337 -16.69 -23.56 1.88
CA TRP A 337 -17.86 -22.89 1.32
C TRP A 337 -19.12 -23.12 2.12
N SER A 338 -20.14 -22.29 1.88
CA SER A 338 -21.52 -22.51 2.28
C SER A 338 -22.45 -22.54 1.08
N VAL A 339 -23.55 -23.29 1.19
CA VAL A 339 -24.62 -23.39 0.20
C VAL A 339 -25.84 -24.06 0.83
N SER A 340 -27.05 -23.62 0.44
CA SER A 340 -28.27 -24.33 0.85
C SER A 340 -28.37 -25.72 0.19
N ASP A 341 -29.13 -26.62 0.80
CA ASP A 341 -29.27 -27.98 0.25
C ASP A 341 -29.95 -27.98 -1.13
N GLU A 342 -30.84 -27.00 -1.41
CA GLU A 342 -31.54 -26.89 -2.70
C GLU A 342 -30.60 -26.42 -3.82
N GLU A 343 -29.59 -25.62 -3.50
CA GLU A 343 -28.64 -25.06 -4.48
C GLU A 343 -27.40 -25.93 -4.68
N ALA A 344 -27.18 -26.91 -3.81
CA ALA A 344 -26.05 -27.82 -3.88
C ALA A 344 -26.07 -28.72 -5.15
N GLY A 345 -24.94 -29.34 -5.45
CA GLY A 345 -24.80 -30.27 -6.58
C GLY A 345 -24.27 -29.63 -7.87
N LYS A 346 -24.16 -28.31 -7.94
CA LYS A 346 -23.57 -27.63 -9.10
C LYS A 346 -22.09 -27.97 -9.25
N PRO A 347 -21.58 -28.20 -10.47
CA PRO A 347 -20.17 -28.49 -10.68
C PRO A 347 -19.31 -27.24 -10.56
N PHE A 348 -18.12 -27.39 -9.99
CA PHE A 348 -17.07 -26.38 -10.00
C PHE A 348 -15.80 -26.89 -10.67
N ILE A 349 -14.97 -25.97 -11.12
CA ILE A 349 -13.59 -26.23 -11.55
C ILE A 349 -12.62 -25.37 -10.74
N ILE A 350 -11.43 -25.93 -10.50
CA ILE A 350 -10.27 -25.20 -9.98
C ILE A 350 -9.16 -25.38 -11.01
N THR A 351 -8.60 -24.28 -11.50
CA THR A 351 -7.53 -24.31 -12.50
C THR A 351 -6.28 -23.58 -12.00
N SER A 352 -5.11 -24.07 -12.38
CA SER A 352 -3.84 -23.36 -12.28
C SER A 352 -2.93 -23.78 -13.44
N GLY A 353 -2.57 -22.84 -14.30
CA GLY A 353 -1.87 -23.13 -15.55
C GLY A 353 -2.62 -24.15 -16.40
N THR A 354 -1.99 -25.30 -16.69
CA THR A 354 -2.61 -26.42 -17.44
C THR A 354 -3.35 -27.42 -16.55
N GLN A 355 -3.29 -27.28 -15.26
CA GLN A 355 -3.92 -28.19 -14.30
C GLN A 355 -5.39 -27.83 -14.10
N THR A 356 -6.24 -28.87 -14.01
CA THR A 356 -7.66 -28.70 -13.74
C THR A 356 -8.13 -29.74 -12.74
N LEU A 357 -8.79 -29.29 -11.69
CA LEU A 357 -9.49 -30.11 -10.71
C LEU A 357 -10.98 -29.83 -10.84
N GLN A 358 -11.80 -30.86 -10.93
CA GLN A 358 -13.26 -30.76 -11.06
C GLN A 358 -13.94 -31.41 -9.85
N GLY A 359 -15.07 -30.85 -9.44
CA GLY A 359 -15.87 -31.37 -8.35
C GLY A 359 -17.32 -30.89 -8.40
N GLN A 360 -18.07 -31.29 -7.39
CA GLN A 360 -19.45 -30.83 -7.16
C GLN A 360 -19.55 -30.19 -5.79
N VAL A 361 -20.27 -29.07 -5.71
CA VAL A 361 -20.58 -28.38 -4.48
C VAL A 361 -21.46 -29.26 -3.61
N LYS A 362 -20.91 -29.75 -2.50
CA LYS A 362 -21.66 -30.57 -1.55
C LYS A 362 -22.50 -29.67 -0.63
N PRO A 363 -23.68 -30.15 -0.18
CA PRO A 363 -24.54 -29.37 0.68
C PRO A 363 -23.86 -29.05 2.02
N SER A 364 -23.99 -27.82 2.47
CA SER A 364 -23.52 -27.42 3.80
C SER A 364 -24.64 -27.31 4.84
N GLY A 365 -25.89 -27.32 4.39
CA GLY A 365 -27.11 -27.23 5.19
C GLY A 365 -27.77 -25.85 5.06
N SER A 366 -27.01 -24.78 5.00
CA SER A 366 -27.51 -23.42 4.81
C SER A 366 -26.42 -22.49 4.25
N TRP A 367 -26.80 -21.31 3.80
CA TRP A 367 -25.88 -20.25 3.38
C TRP A 367 -25.02 -19.69 4.53
N GLU A 368 -25.39 -19.91 5.78
CA GLU A 368 -24.69 -19.46 6.98
C GLU A 368 -23.72 -20.52 7.54
N THR A 369 -23.79 -21.76 7.03
CA THR A 369 -23.00 -22.89 7.54
C THR A 369 -21.86 -23.21 6.59
N PHE A 370 -20.65 -22.76 6.91
CA PHE A 370 -19.45 -23.06 6.14
C PHE A 370 -18.89 -24.45 6.48
N LYS A 371 -18.51 -25.20 5.45
CA LYS A 371 -17.86 -26.52 5.57
C LYS A 371 -16.58 -26.57 4.79
N LYS A 372 -15.53 -27.08 5.43
CA LYS A 372 -14.23 -27.33 4.82
C LYS A 372 -14.19 -28.77 4.30
N ILE A 373 -13.99 -28.93 3.00
CA ILE A 373 -14.07 -30.23 2.31
C ILE A 373 -12.83 -30.39 1.43
N LYS A 374 -12.21 -31.58 1.49
CA LYS A 374 -11.15 -31.96 0.56
C LYS A 374 -11.76 -32.19 -0.83
N VAL A 375 -11.24 -31.44 -1.81
CA VAL A 375 -11.76 -31.46 -3.19
C VAL A 375 -10.85 -32.18 -4.18
N GLY A 376 -9.58 -32.40 -3.84
CA GLY A 376 -8.66 -33.20 -4.67
C GLY A 376 -7.20 -32.86 -4.46
N LYS A 377 -6.42 -32.96 -5.53
CA LYS A 377 -4.99 -32.63 -5.56
C LYS A 377 -4.69 -31.73 -6.74
N LEU A 378 -3.73 -30.82 -6.58
CA LEU A 378 -3.24 -29.92 -7.62
C LEU A 378 -1.71 -29.90 -7.59
N SER A 379 -1.08 -29.90 -8.76
CA SER A 379 0.35 -29.66 -8.88
C SER A 379 0.57 -28.21 -9.28
N LEU A 380 1.43 -27.50 -8.55
CA LEU A 380 1.78 -26.11 -8.79
C LEU A 380 3.24 -26.02 -9.19
N GLU A 381 3.55 -25.13 -10.11
CA GLU A 381 4.91 -24.91 -10.59
C GLU A 381 5.68 -23.97 -9.63
N GLU A 382 6.99 -23.88 -9.80
CA GLU A 382 7.85 -22.91 -9.16
C GLU A 382 7.48 -21.48 -9.62
N ASP A 383 7.74 -20.46 -8.81
CA ASP A 383 7.42 -19.07 -9.04
C ASP A 383 5.91 -18.77 -9.02
N TYR A 384 5.45 -17.93 -9.92
CA TYR A 384 4.09 -17.40 -9.94
C TYR A 384 3.05 -18.44 -10.41
N ASN A 385 2.00 -18.58 -9.61
CA ASN A 385 0.80 -19.34 -9.94
C ASN A 385 -0.46 -18.50 -9.74
N ASN A 386 -1.43 -18.67 -10.63
CA ASN A 386 -2.77 -18.14 -10.46
C ASN A 386 -3.75 -19.31 -10.29
N ILE A 387 -4.47 -19.35 -9.17
CA ILE A 387 -5.48 -20.38 -8.89
C ILE A 387 -6.86 -19.76 -9.08
N ILE A 388 -7.65 -20.35 -9.96
CA ILE A 388 -8.98 -19.86 -10.32
C ILE A 388 -10.03 -20.89 -9.90
N VAL A 389 -11.05 -20.44 -9.17
CA VAL A 389 -12.27 -21.20 -8.91
C VAL A 389 -13.41 -20.61 -9.73
N ALA A 390 -14.12 -21.45 -10.49
CA ALA A 390 -15.26 -21.07 -11.31
C ALA A 390 -16.31 -22.18 -11.37
N ALA A 391 -17.48 -21.88 -11.94
CA ALA A 391 -18.46 -22.90 -12.23
C ALA A 391 -17.93 -23.86 -13.31
N GLY A 392 -18.14 -25.16 -13.11
CA GLY A 392 -17.73 -26.20 -14.06
C GLY A 392 -18.68 -26.37 -15.24
N LYS A 393 -19.85 -25.75 -15.18
CA LYS A 393 -20.89 -25.74 -16.21
C LYS A 393 -21.78 -24.51 -16.03
N GLU A 394 -22.34 -24.02 -17.12
CA GLU A 394 -23.35 -22.96 -17.08
C GLU A 394 -24.62 -23.42 -16.35
N PHE A 395 -25.22 -22.50 -15.59
CA PHE A 395 -26.56 -22.61 -15.00
C PHE A 395 -27.22 -21.22 -15.02
N GLU A 396 -28.55 -21.23 -15.14
CA GLU A 396 -29.30 -19.99 -15.38
C GLU A 396 -29.79 -19.31 -14.09
N GLN A 397 -29.92 -20.07 -12.99
CA GLN A 397 -30.51 -19.58 -11.74
C GLN A 397 -29.71 -20.03 -10.51
N GLY A 398 -29.79 -19.18 -9.48
CA GLY A 398 -29.12 -19.41 -8.19
C GLY A 398 -27.64 -19.08 -8.21
N ALA A 399 -26.97 -19.39 -7.10
CA ALA A 399 -25.53 -19.21 -6.93
C ALA A 399 -24.80 -20.55 -6.93
N LEU A 400 -23.48 -20.53 -7.20
CA LEU A 400 -22.63 -21.71 -7.11
C LEU A 400 -22.41 -22.10 -5.64
N MET A 401 -21.94 -21.15 -4.85
CA MET A 401 -21.65 -21.26 -3.42
C MET A 401 -21.26 -19.87 -2.87
N ASP A 402 -21.22 -19.73 -1.56
CA ASP A 402 -20.45 -18.66 -0.91
C ASP A 402 -19.06 -19.21 -0.59
N LEU A 403 -18.03 -18.69 -1.24
CA LEU A 403 -16.66 -19.21 -1.20
C LEU A 403 -15.81 -18.44 -0.21
N LYS A 404 -15.34 -19.11 0.85
CA LYS A 404 -14.58 -18.50 1.95
C LYS A 404 -13.07 -18.64 1.79
N SER A 405 -12.60 -19.84 1.44
CA SER A 405 -11.14 -20.06 1.33
C SER A 405 -10.77 -21.28 0.50
N LEU A 406 -9.52 -21.29 -0.01
CA LEU A 406 -8.80 -22.49 -0.38
C LEU A 406 -7.68 -22.75 0.63
N ILE A 407 -7.36 -24.02 0.86
CA ILE A 407 -6.23 -24.44 1.67
C ILE A 407 -5.47 -25.51 0.90
N LEU A 408 -4.18 -25.28 0.73
CA LEU A 408 -3.27 -26.17 0.02
C LEU A 408 -2.34 -26.83 1.05
N VAL A 409 -2.48 -28.12 1.24
CA VAL A 409 -1.65 -28.90 2.15
C VAL A 409 -0.58 -29.63 1.33
N PRO A 410 0.72 -29.36 1.54
CA PRO A 410 1.78 -29.97 0.76
C PRO A 410 1.79 -31.50 0.94
N ILE A 411 1.98 -32.23 -0.17
CA ILE A 411 2.22 -33.67 -0.16
C ILE A 411 3.73 -33.84 -0.10
N ILE A 412 4.22 -34.18 1.07
CA ILE A 412 5.65 -34.43 1.29
C ILE A 412 5.89 -35.91 0.91
N GLU A 413 6.71 -36.15 -0.12
CA GLU A 413 7.20 -37.45 -0.53
C GLU A 413 8.32 -37.96 0.38
#